data_62088d17e1d33c9e8c6d92e8f62cb206
#
_entry.id   62088d17e1d33c9e8c6d92e8f62cb206
#
_cell.length_a   1.000
_cell.length_b   1.000
_cell.length_c   1.000
_cell.angle_alpha   90.00
_cell.angle_beta   90.00
_cell.angle_gamma   90.00
#
_symmetry.space_group_name_H-M   'P 1'
#
loop_
_entity.id
_entity.type
_entity.pdbx_description
1 polymer ?
#
loop_
_entity_poly.entity_id
_entity_poly.type
_entity_poly.pdbx_seq_one_letter_code
_entity_poly.pdbx_strand_id
1 'polypeptide(L)'
;MKTKRLETDVLIIGGGTAGCFAAYTLGKEAGVSVLIAEKANIKRSGCLAAGVNALNAYITEGHVPQDYVDYAKKDAHGIVREDLLLSMSERLNHVTKVLDDLGLVILKDENGKYVARGNRNIKINGENIKPLLAEAAMSQDNVTVLERVNITDYIIEENEIKGAWGFNIEENVFYDIRAKAVLCATGGAAGLYRPNNPGFSRHKMWYSPFNTGAGFAMGILAGAEMTTFEMRFIALRCKDTIAPVGTIAQGVGARQMNSHGEIYETKYGLTTSQRLYGTVTENREGRGPCYLKTDEI
;
A
#
# COMPACT_ATOMS: atom_id res chain seq x y z
N MET A 1 2.72 33.04 -8.00
CA MET A 1 2.95 32.02 -6.96
C MET A 1 4.09 32.51 -6.09
N LYS A 2 3.94 32.49 -4.76
CA LYS A 2 4.99 32.90 -3.82
C LYS A 2 5.93 31.71 -3.62
N THR A 3 7.24 31.95 -3.69
CA THR A 3 8.24 30.88 -3.42
C THR A 3 8.58 30.83 -1.94
N LYS A 4 8.58 29.61 -1.37
CA LYS A 4 9.01 29.33 0.01
C LYS A 4 10.13 28.29 0.00
N ARG A 5 11.28 28.64 0.54
CA ARG A 5 12.41 27.73 0.73
C ARG A 5 12.34 27.11 2.11
N LEU A 6 12.52 25.79 2.19
CA LEU A 6 12.57 25.00 3.42
C LEU A 6 13.81 24.13 3.41
N GLU A 7 14.31 23.82 4.60
CA GLU A 7 15.45 22.92 4.81
C GLU A 7 15.09 21.89 5.86
N THR A 8 15.52 20.65 5.66
CA THR A 8 15.32 19.52 6.58
C THR A 8 16.44 18.49 6.41
N ASP A 9 16.65 17.63 7.40
CA ASP A 9 17.58 16.52 7.23
C ASP A 9 16.99 15.43 6.33
N VAL A 10 15.72 15.08 6.55
CA VAL A 10 15.02 14.07 5.77
C VAL A 10 13.70 14.61 5.22
N LEU A 11 13.55 14.58 3.89
CA LEU A 11 12.28 14.84 3.21
C LEU A 11 11.60 13.50 2.90
N ILE A 12 10.36 13.35 3.36
CA ILE A 12 9.50 12.20 3.02
C ILE A 12 8.42 12.67 2.05
N ILE A 13 8.40 12.10 0.85
CA ILE A 13 7.39 12.42 -0.17
C ILE A 13 6.27 11.40 -0.09
N GLY A 14 5.12 11.82 0.44
CA GLY A 14 3.93 11.00 0.66
C GLY A 14 3.75 10.58 2.11
N GLY A 15 2.65 11.04 2.69
CA GLY A 15 2.22 10.75 4.07
C GLY A 15 1.34 9.49 4.18
N GLY A 16 1.52 8.50 3.31
CA GLY A 16 0.89 7.19 3.41
C GLY A 16 1.43 6.37 4.60
N THR A 17 1.13 5.07 4.64
CA THR A 17 1.59 4.18 5.72
C THR A 17 3.11 4.18 5.85
N ALA A 18 3.82 4.00 4.73
CA ALA A 18 5.28 3.96 4.72
C ALA A 18 5.88 5.29 5.19
N GLY A 19 5.37 6.42 4.68
CA GLY A 19 5.86 7.74 5.06
C GLY A 19 5.60 8.08 6.53
N CYS A 20 4.41 7.79 7.05
CA CYS A 20 4.10 8.00 8.46
C CYS A 20 4.95 7.11 9.37
N PHE A 21 5.16 5.85 8.99
CA PHE A 21 5.97 4.92 9.78
C PHE A 21 7.45 5.35 9.81
N ALA A 22 7.99 5.76 8.65
CA ALA A 22 9.35 6.29 8.55
C ALA A 22 9.51 7.57 9.39
N ALA A 23 8.57 8.51 9.29
CA ALA A 23 8.60 9.72 10.09
C ALA A 23 8.52 9.45 11.60
N TYR A 24 7.66 8.53 12.03
CA TYR A 24 7.56 8.11 13.43
C TYR A 24 8.87 7.48 13.92
N THR A 25 9.52 6.65 13.10
CA THR A 25 10.78 6.01 13.45
C THR A 25 11.90 7.04 13.55
N LEU A 26 12.06 7.90 12.54
CA LEU A 26 13.06 8.98 12.53
C LEU A 26 12.79 10.04 13.60
N GLY A 27 11.53 10.27 13.93
CA GLY A 27 11.11 11.21 14.97
C GLY A 27 11.63 10.86 16.36
N LYS A 28 11.96 9.58 16.59
CA LYS A 28 12.58 9.12 17.85
C LYS A 28 14.10 9.33 17.89
N GLU A 29 14.71 9.63 16.76
CA GLU A 29 16.16 9.85 16.67
C GLU A 29 16.48 11.32 16.96
N ALA A 30 17.30 11.56 17.97
CA ALA A 30 17.68 12.90 18.34
C ALA A 30 18.49 13.61 17.25
N GLY A 31 18.19 14.88 17.01
CA GLY A 31 18.95 15.74 16.11
C GLY A 31 18.64 15.55 14.61
N VAL A 32 17.63 14.77 14.25
CA VAL A 32 17.17 14.62 12.87
C VAL A 32 15.88 15.39 12.65
N SER A 33 15.89 16.38 11.78
CA SER A 33 14.65 17.06 11.35
C SER A 33 13.99 16.31 10.19
N VAL A 34 12.68 16.12 10.27
CA VAL A 34 11.90 15.37 9.26
C VAL A 34 10.78 16.23 8.73
N LEU A 35 10.63 16.28 7.40
CA LEU A 35 9.54 16.96 6.75
C LEU A 35 8.77 15.97 5.87
N ILE A 36 7.47 15.84 6.11
CA ILE A 36 6.56 15.07 5.23
C ILE A 36 5.86 16.03 4.28
N ALA A 37 5.98 15.81 2.99
CA ALA A 37 5.16 16.48 1.97
C ALA A 37 4.04 15.55 1.52
N GLU A 38 2.81 15.85 1.89
CA GLU A 38 1.60 15.07 1.56
C GLU A 38 0.69 15.86 0.63
N LYS A 39 0.28 15.28 -0.49
CA LYS A 39 -0.57 15.97 -1.47
C LYS A 39 -2.05 16.12 -1.05
N ALA A 40 -2.47 15.38 -0.03
CA ALA A 40 -3.83 15.40 0.50
C ALA A 40 -3.82 15.66 2.02
N ASN A 41 -4.71 15.04 2.77
CA ASN A 41 -4.73 15.08 4.23
C ASN A 41 -4.01 13.85 4.79
N ILE A 42 -3.03 14.06 5.65
CA ILE A 42 -2.18 12.97 6.16
C ILE A 42 -2.96 11.92 6.96
N LYS A 43 -4.05 12.27 7.63
CA LYS A 43 -4.88 11.33 8.38
C LYS A 43 -5.75 10.44 7.49
N ARG A 44 -5.92 10.81 6.21
CA ARG A 44 -6.85 10.14 5.29
C ARG A 44 -6.24 9.77 3.94
N SER A 45 -4.94 9.97 3.75
CA SER A 45 -4.22 9.59 2.53
C SER A 45 -3.67 8.17 2.61
N GLY A 46 -3.37 7.61 1.42
CA GLY A 46 -2.81 6.28 1.26
C GLY A 46 -3.83 5.15 1.29
N CYS A 47 -3.39 3.94 0.92
CA CYS A 47 -4.28 2.78 0.77
C CYS A 47 -4.94 2.34 2.07
N LEU A 48 -4.26 2.46 3.22
CA LEU A 48 -4.80 2.05 4.51
C LEU A 48 -5.85 3.01 5.09
N ALA A 49 -6.07 4.17 4.46
CA ALA A 49 -7.14 5.09 4.86
C ALA A 49 -8.55 4.49 4.72
N ALA A 50 -8.71 3.46 3.90
CA ALA A 50 -9.95 2.70 3.76
C ALA A 50 -10.18 1.68 4.90
N GLY A 51 -9.19 1.50 5.78
CA GLY A 51 -9.20 0.45 6.78
C GLY A 51 -8.88 -0.94 6.22
N VAL A 52 -8.41 -1.82 7.08
CA VAL A 52 -8.09 -3.23 6.74
C VAL A 52 -8.47 -4.14 7.91
N ASN A 53 -8.77 -5.40 7.62
CA ASN A 53 -9.18 -6.40 8.61
C ASN A 53 -8.10 -7.44 8.91
N ALA A 54 -6.95 -7.33 8.27
CA ALA A 54 -5.82 -8.21 8.47
C ALA A 54 -4.50 -7.51 8.13
N LEU A 55 -3.44 -7.84 8.85
CA LEU A 55 -2.07 -7.64 8.40
C LEU A 55 -1.65 -8.89 7.64
N ASN A 56 -1.40 -8.73 6.33
CA ASN A 56 -1.08 -9.86 5.44
C ASN A 56 0.43 -10.16 5.35
N ALA A 57 1.19 -9.57 6.23
CA ALA A 57 2.64 -9.71 6.31
C ALA A 57 3.03 -9.87 7.79
N TYR A 58 3.03 -11.11 8.26
CA TYR A 58 3.37 -11.50 9.62
C TYR A 58 3.97 -12.89 9.61
N ILE A 59 5.03 -13.10 10.34
CA ILE A 59 5.65 -14.42 10.48
C ILE A 59 4.98 -15.14 11.67
N THR A 60 4.09 -16.08 11.34
CA THR A 60 3.34 -16.85 12.34
C THR A 60 4.22 -17.89 13.02
N GLU A 61 3.78 -18.41 14.16
CA GLU A 61 4.50 -19.43 14.91
C GLU A 61 4.81 -20.66 14.04
N GLY A 62 6.03 -21.19 14.11
CA GLY A 62 6.51 -22.30 13.27
C GLY A 62 7.01 -21.90 11.88
N HIS A 63 6.98 -20.63 11.53
CA HIS A 63 7.48 -20.07 10.28
C HIS A 63 8.70 -19.16 10.50
N VAL A 64 9.45 -18.94 9.42
CA VAL A 64 10.63 -18.07 9.40
C VAL A 64 10.50 -17.00 8.30
N PRO A 65 11.26 -15.88 8.35
CA PRO A 65 11.21 -14.85 7.33
C PRO A 65 11.38 -15.37 5.90
N GLN A 66 12.20 -16.41 5.70
CA GLN A 66 12.41 -17.03 4.39
C GLN A 66 11.13 -17.61 3.79
N ASP A 67 10.22 -18.15 4.60
CA ASP A 67 8.93 -18.71 4.12
C ASP A 67 8.08 -17.64 3.43
N TYR A 68 8.19 -16.38 3.88
CA TYR A 68 7.50 -15.25 3.23
C TYR A 68 8.12 -14.95 1.86
N VAL A 69 9.44 -15.01 1.75
CA VAL A 69 10.17 -14.83 0.47
C VAL A 69 9.79 -15.93 -0.52
N ASP A 70 9.81 -17.18 -0.07
CA ASP A 70 9.48 -18.36 -0.89
C ASP A 70 8.03 -18.30 -1.39
N TYR A 71 7.11 -17.87 -0.52
CA TYR A 71 5.73 -17.62 -0.92
C TYR A 71 5.64 -16.55 -2.02
N ALA A 72 6.28 -15.40 -1.82
CA ALA A 72 6.24 -14.29 -2.78
C ALA A 72 6.89 -14.67 -4.11
N LYS A 73 8.02 -15.39 -4.07
CA LYS A 73 8.70 -15.92 -5.24
C LYS A 73 7.81 -16.89 -6.04
N LYS A 74 7.12 -17.79 -5.35
CA LYS A 74 6.19 -18.73 -5.97
C LYS A 74 5.00 -18.01 -6.62
N ASP A 75 4.39 -17.04 -5.91
CA ASP A 75 3.21 -16.29 -6.41
C ASP A 75 3.58 -15.41 -7.62
N ALA A 76 4.78 -14.86 -7.63
CA ALA A 76 5.31 -14.01 -8.71
C ALA A 76 6.10 -14.79 -9.79
N HIS A 77 6.05 -16.12 -9.81
CA HIS A 77 6.77 -16.96 -10.76
C HIS A 77 8.28 -16.64 -10.88
N GLY A 78 8.91 -16.29 -9.75
CA GLY A 78 10.33 -15.98 -9.67
C GLY A 78 10.71 -14.52 -9.92
N ILE A 79 9.75 -13.66 -10.33
CA ILE A 79 10.02 -12.23 -10.61
C ILE A 79 9.97 -11.44 -9.31
N VAL A 80 11.00 -11.58 -8.48
CA VAL A 80 11.12 -10.88 -7.18
C VAL A 80 12.57 -10.54 -6.86
N ARG A 81 12.78 -9.53 -6.05
CA ARG A 81 14.05 -9.22 -5.38
C ARG A 81 14.05 -9.90 -4.02
N GLU A 82 14.57 -11.12 -3.96
CA GLU A 82 14.56 -11.96 -2.75
C GLU A 82 15.31 -11.29 -1.58
N ASP A 83 16.41 -10.62 -1.87
CA ASP A 83 17.20 -9.87 -0.89
C ASP A 83 16.39 -8.75 -0.20
N LEU A 84 15.63 -7.97 -0.96
CA LEU A 84 14.77 -6.91 -0.43
C LEU A 84 13.57 -7.50 0.35
N LEU A 85 12.98 -8.58 -0.14
CA LEU A 85 11.89 -9.27 0.54
C LEU A 85 12.35 -9.87 1.88
N LEU A 86 13.55 -10.46 1.93
CA LEU A 86 14.10 -11.03 3.16
C LEU A 86 14.36 -9.93 4.18
N SER A 87 15.05 -8.85 3.80
CA SER A 87 15.31 -7.71 4.67
C SER A 87 14.01 -7.12 5.25
N MET A 88 12.95 -7.05 4.44
CA MET A 88 11.63 -6.61 4.91
C MET A 88 11.01 -7.64 5.86
N SER A 89 11.02 -8.92 5.50
CA SER A 89 10.31 -9.98 6.25
C SER A 89 10.90 -10.21 7.65
N GLU A 90 12.18 -9.99 7.84
CA GLU A 90 12.84 -10.01 9.15
C GLU A 90 12.31 -8.96 10.14
N ARG A 91 11.66 -7.91 9.63
CA ARG A 91 11.13 -6.80 10.44
C ARG A 91 9.62 -6.82 10.64
N LEU A 92 8.88 -7.70 9.96
CA LEU A 92 7.40 -7.70 9.97
C LEU A 92 6.80 -7.81 11.38
N ASN A 93 7.33 -8.72 12.19
CA ASN A 93 6.80 -8.93 13.54
C ASN A 93 7.14 -7.76 14.47
N HIS A 94 8.34 -7.17 14.32
CA HIS A 94 8.72 -5.96 15.05
C HIS A 94 7.79 -4.80 14.71
N VAL A 95 7.54 -4.55 13.41
CA VAL A 95 6.64 -3.48 12.96
C VAL A 95 5.21 -3.70 13.47
N THR A 96 4.74 -4.95 13.48
CA THR A 96 3.43 -5.31 14.04
C THR A 96 3.35 -5.00 15.52
N LYS A 97 4.39 -5.32 16.30
CA LYS A 97 4.47 -4.98 17.72
C LYS A 97 4.41 -3.47 17.95
N VAL A 98 5.09 -2.67 17.13
CA VAL A 98 5.02 -1.21 17.21
C VAL A 98 3.58 -0.72 16.97
N LEU A 99 2.85 -1.29 16.01
CA LEU A 99 1.45 -0.95 15.77
C LEU A 99 0.54 -1.30 16.95
N ASP A 100 0.76 -2.46 17.59
CA ASP A 100 0.04 -2.86 18.81
C ASP A 100 0.31 -1.86 19.95
N ASP A 101 1.57 -1.48 20.15
CA ASP A 101 1.99 -0.51 21.18
C ASP A 101 1.42 0.88 20.92
N LEU A 102 1.20 1.26 19.68
CA LEU A 102 0.50 2.50 19.29
C LEU A 102 -1.01 2.43 19.51
N GLY A 103 -1.57 1.28 19.80
CA GLY A 103 -3.00 1.08 20.08
C GLY A 103 -3.81 0.56 18.89
N LEU A 104 -3.16 -0.03 17.87
CA LEU A 104 -3.89 -0.79 16.85
C LEU A 104 -4.56 -2.00 17.50
N VAL A 105 -5.85 -2.16 17.27
CA VAL A 105 -6.61 -3.31 17.79
C VAL A 105 -6.25 -4.55 16.99
N ILE A 106 -5.40 -5.39 17.57
CA ILE A 106 -5.03 -6.72 17.06
C ILE A 106 -5.79 -7.78 17.87
N LEU A 107 -6.47 -8.70 17.17
CA LEU A 107 -7.19 -9.78 17.85
C LEU A 107 -6.20 -10.70 18.53
N LYS A 108 -6.44 -10.98 19.82
CA LYS A 108 -5.65 -11.88 20.65
C LYS A 108 -6.53 -13.02 21.15
N ASP A 109 -5.95 -14.20 21.27
CA ASP A 109 -6.57 -15.37 21.90
C ASP A 109 -6.57 -15.25 23.43
N GLU A 110 -7.08 -16.26 24.10
CA GLU A 110 -7.13 -16.34 25.57
C GLU A 110 -5.75 -16.33 26.24
N ASN A 111 -4.69 -16.65 25.51
CA ASN A 111 -3.31 -16.63 25.96
C ASN A 111 -2.58 -15.34 25.63
N GLY A 112 -3.29 -14.36 25.01
CA GLY A 112 -2.72 -13.08 24.58
C GLY A 112 -1.91 -13.15 23.30
N LYS A 113 -1.90 -14.27 22.56
CA LYS A 113 -1.24 -14.40 21.25
C LYS A 113 -2.11 -13.82 20.15
N TYR A 114 -1.48 -13.25 19.11
CA TYR A 114 -2.20 -12.75 17.95
C TYR A 114 -2.93 -13.86 17.20
N VAL A 115 -4.20 -13.63 16.89
CA VAL A 115 -5.02 -14.60 16.14
C VAL A 115 -4.56 -14.66 14.68
N ALA A 116 -3.95 -15.78 14.31
CA ALA A 116 -3.51 -16.03 12.95
C ALA A 116 -4.69 -16.21 11.99
N ARG A 117 -4.49 -15.81 10.74
CA ARG A 117 -5.36 -16.07 9.61
C ARG A 117 -4.54 -16.74 8.49
N GLY A 118 -4.45 -18.06 8.52
CA GLY A 118 -3.50 -18.78 7.68
C GLY A 118 -2.04 -18.59 8.15
N ASN A 119 -1.08 -18.80 7.27
CA ASN A 119 0.33 -18.97 7.65
C ASN A 119 1.15 -17.66 7.72
N ARG A 120 0.59 -16.52 7.35
CA ARG A 120 1.32 -15.24 7.23
C ARG A 120 0.50 -14.00 7.55
N ASN A 121 -0.66 -14.16 8.08
CA ASN A 121 -1.61 -13.08 8.34
C ASN A 121 -2.10 -13.14 9.77
N ILE A 122 -2.37 -11.98 10.36
CA ILE A 122 -3.08 -11.84 11.63
C ILE A 122 -4.33 -10.98 11.47
N LYS A 123 -5.33 -11.24 12.33
CA LYS A 123 -6.59 -10.49 12.33
C LYS A 123 -6.44 -9.20 13.10
N ILE A 124 -6.94 -8.11 12.52
CA ILE A 124 -6.97 -6.79 13.16
C ILE A 124 -8.33 -6.11 12.95
N ASN A 125 -8.61 -5.12 13.78
CA ASN A 125 -9.55 -4.06 13.47
C ASN A 125 -8.74 -2.81 13.07
N GLY A 126 -8.46 -2.68 11.78
CA GLY A 126 -7.62 -1.62 11.23
C GLY A 126 -8.39 -0.46 10.62
N GLU A 127 -9.60 -0.18 11.08
CA GLU A 127 -10.38 0.97 10.62
C GLU A 127 -9.66 2.30 10.88
N ASN A 128 -9.00 2.40 12.03
CA ASN A 128 -8.27 3.59 12.46
C ASN A 128 -6.74 3.54 12.24
N ILE A 129 -6.22 2.53 11.56
CA ILE A 129 -4.76 2.34 11.39
C ILE A 129 -4.09 3.58 10.77
N LYS A 130 -4.74 4.23 9.81
CA LYS A 130 -4.16 5.41 9.15
C LYS A 130 -4.15 6.66 10.03
N PRO A 131 -5.25 7.08 10.68
CA PRO A 131 -5.21 8.14 11.69
C PRO A 131 -4.21 7.88 12.80
N LEU A 132 -4.14 6.65 13.32
CA LEU A 132 -3.21 6.24 14.37
C LEU A 132 -1.75 6.51 13.97
N LEU A 133 -1.34 6.05 12.79
CA LEU A 133 0.01 6.26 12.28
C LEU A 133 0.30 7.75 12.00
N ALA A 134 -0.67 8.49 11.48
CA ALA A 134 -0.50 9.90 11.22
C ALA A 134 -0.29 10.68 12.54
N GLU A 135 -1.09 10.38 13.56
CA GLU A 135 -0.98 11.00 14.88
C GLU A 135 0.35 10.64 15.55
N ALA A 136 0.78 9.39 15.46
CA ALA A 136 2.07 8.95 15.96
C ALA A 136 3.25 9.69 15.30
N ALA A 137 3.19 9.91 13.98
CA ALA A 137 4.20 10.69 13.28
C ALA A 137 4.18 12.18 13.66
N MET A 138 2.97 12.77 13.71
CA MET A 138 2.79 14.20 14.03
C MET A 138 3.08 14.55 15.50
N SER A 139 3.06 13.57 16.40
CA SER A 139 3.38 13.77 17.81
C SER A 139 4.88 13.89 18.11
N GLN A 140 5.73 13.68 17.10
CA GLN A 140 7.18 13.82 17.26
C GLN A 140 7.58 15.30 17.06
N ASP A 141 8.32 15.87 17.99
CA ASP A 141 8.65 17.30 18.01
C ASP A 141 9.51 17.74 16.80
N ASN A 142 10.27 16.82 16.22
CA ASN A 142 11.17 17.04 15.08
C ASN A 142 10.54 16.68 13.73
N VAL A 143 9.23 16.34 13.68
CA VAL A 143 8.48 16.02 12.46
C VAL A 143 7.55 17.18 12.08
N THR A 144 7.74 17.72 10.89
CA THR A 144 6.86 18.71 10.29
C THR A 144 6.06 18.10 9.14
N VAL A 145 4.78 18.41 9.04
CA VAL A 145 3.91 17.95 7.96
C VAL A 145 3.43 19.12 7.13
N LEU A 146 3.63 19.05 5.82
CA LEU A 146 3.01 19.93 4.83
C LEU A 146 1.91 19.16 4.12
N GLU A 147 0.68 19.52 4.36
CA GLU A 147 -0.48 18.98 3.66
C GLU A 147 -0.77 19.76 2.37
N ARG A 148 -1.42 19.09 1.41
CA ARG A 148 -1.82 19.66 0.11
C ARG A 148 -0.64 20.18 -0.72
N VAL A 149 0.54 19.62 -0.47
CA VAL A 149 1.76 19.91 -1.25
C VAL A 149 2.03 18.77 -2.22
N ASN A 150 1.89 19.06 -3.51
CA ASN A 150 2.20 18.12 -4.56
C ASN A 150 3.67 18.29 -4.97
N ILE A 151 4.47 17.27 -4.72
CA ILE A 151 5.87 17.24 -5.19
C ILE A 151 5.88 16.85 -6.66
N THR A 152 6.69 17.56 -7.45
CA THR A 152 6.76 17.40 -8.90
C THR A 152 8.07 16.80 -9.39
N ASP A 153 9.19 17.18 -8.77
CA ASP A 153 10.51 16.79 -9.21
C ASP A 153 11.52 16.77 -8.05
N TYR A 154 12.57 15.96 -8.20
CA TYR A 154 13.76 16.06 -7.34
C TYR A 154 14.63 17.25 -7.73
N ILE A 155 15.30 17.82 -6.74
CA ILE A 155 16.41 18.75 -6.95
C ILE A 155 17.68 17.88 -7.04
N ILE A 156 18.29 17.87 -8.21
CA ILE A 156 19.49 17.08 -8.48
C ILE A 156 20.64 18.03 -8.76
N GLU A 157 21.70 17.94 -7.99
CA GLU A 157 22.93 18.71 -8.13
C GLU A 157 24.11 17.75 -8.04
N GLU A 158 25.06 17.82 -8.98
CA GLU A 158 26.26 16.96 -8.99
C GLU A 158 25.92 15.45 -8.89
N ASN A 159 24.84 15.01 -9.56
CA ASN A 159 24.33 13.64 -9.53
C ASN A 159 23.86 13.15 -8.16
N GLU A 160 23.54 14.05 -7.25
CA GLU A 160 22.95 13.76 -5.94
C GLU A 160 21.57 14.43 -5.79
N ILE A 161 20.65 13.75 -5.13
CA ILE A 161 19.36 14.34 -4.77
C ILE A 161 19.55 15.24 -3.56
N LYS A 162 19.27 16.54 -3.73
CA LYS A 162 19.41 17.58 -2.70
C LYS A 162 18.07 18.07 -2.14
N GLY A 163 16.97 17.42 -2.53
CA GLY A 163 15.62 17.78 -2.11
C GLY A 163 14.59 17.57 -3.20
N ALA A 164 13.51 18.35 -3.14
CA ALA A 164 12.44 18.29 -4.13
C ALA A 164 11.70 19.62 -4.28
N TRP A 165 11.12 19.83 -5.45
CA TRP A 165 10.19 20.93 -5.70
C TRP A 165 8.76 20.47 -5.56
N GLY A 166 7.92 21.38 -5.11
CA GLY A 166 6.49 21.12 -4.98
C GLY A 166 5.66 22.40 -4.98
N PHE A 167 4.36 22.25 -4.98
CA PHE A 167 3.46 23.39 -4.93
C PHE A 167 2.18 23.08 -4.12
N ASN A 168 1.60 24.14 -3.56
CA ASN A 168 0.27 24.16 -3.00
C ASN A 168 -0.58 25.14 -3.78
N ILE A 169 -1.61 24.63 -4.46
CA ILE A 169 -2.49 25.46 -5.32
C ILE A 169 -3.38 26.36 -4.47
N GLU A 170 -3.88 25.84 -3.35
CA GLU A 170 -4.83 26.59 -2.48
C GLU A 170 -4.17 27.81 -1.85
N GLU A 171 -2.91 27.66 -1.42
CA GLU A 171 -2.12 28.75 -0.84
C GLU A 171 -1.35 29.59 -1.88
N ASN A 172 -1.34 29.13 -3.14
CA ASN A 172 -0.57 29.73 -4.22
C ASN A 172 0.93 29.83 -3.90
N VAL A 173 1.50 28.75 -3.34
CA VAL A 173 2.90 28.65 -2.91
C VAL A 173 3.64 27.61 -3.74
N PHE A 174 4.84 27.97 -4.18
CA PHE A 174 5.84 27.05 -4.70
C PHE A 174 6.89 26.77 -3.62
N TYR A 175 7.23 25.50 -3.41
CA TYR A 175 8.19 25.06 -2.41
C TYR A 175 9.50 24.62 -3.07
N ASP A 176 10.62 25.17 -2.61
CA ASP A 176 11.99 24.68 -2.79
C ASP A 176 12.41 24.03 -1.48
N ILE A 177 12.33 22.69 -1.40
CA ILE A 177 12.61 21.94 -0.17
C ILE A 177 13.96 21.28 -0.31
N ARG A 178 14.93 21.73 0.48
CA ARG A 178 16.27 21.17 0.53
C ARG A 178 16.37 20.11 1.64
N ALA A 179 17.00 18.98 1.32
CA ALA A 179 17.13 17.87 2.24
C ALA A 179 18.46 17.13 2.04
N LYS A 180 19.00 16.57 3.13
CA LYS A 180 20.20 15.71 3.09
C LYS A 180 19.86 14.32 2.56
N ALA A 181 18.66 13.85 2.83
CA ALA A 181 18.11 12.58 2.31
C ALA A 181 16.66 12.72 1.90
N VAL A 182 16.24 11.98 0.88
CA VAL A 182 14.86 11.98 0.39
C VAL A 182 14.33 10.56 0.36
N LEU A 183 13.17 10.34 1.00
CA LEU A 183 12.42 9.09 0.96
C LEU A 183 11.19 9.26 0.07
N CYS A 184 11.12 8.52 -1.03
CA CYS A 184 9.94 8.47 -1.89
C CYS A 184 8.96 7.41 -1.37
N ALA A 185 7.86 7.86 -0.77
CA ALA A 185 6.80 7.01 -0.19
C ALA A 185 5.43 7.25 -0.84
N THR A 186 5.42 7.54 -2.15
CA THR A 186 4.23 7.97 -2.92
C THR A 186 3.23 6.86 -3.20
N GLY A 187 3.54 5.61 -2.88
CA GLY A 187 2.68 4.45 -3.11
C GLY A 187 2.60 4.04 -4.58
N GLY A 188 1.60 3.23 -4.89
CA GLY A 188 1.40 2.69 -6.24
C GLY A 188 0.78 3.67 -7.22
N ALA A 189 0.64 3.26 -8.48
CA ALA A 189 0.15 4.05 -9.61
C ALA A 189 -1.25 3.63 -10.07
N ALA A 190 -2.18 3.44 -9.16
CA ALA A 190 -3.54 2.94 -9.45
C ALA A 190 -4.31 3.81 -10.47
N GLY A 191 -4.06 5.11 -10.48
CA GLY A 191 -4.70 6.07 -11.39
C GLY A 191 -4.30 5.95 -12.87
N LEU A 192 -3.26 5.18 -13.20
CA LEU A 192 -2.88 4.90 -14.59
C LEU A 192 -3.82 3.90 -15.26
N TYR A 193 -4.51 3.06 -14.49
CA TYR A 193 -5.30 1.96 -15.02
C TYR A 193 -6.78 2.30 -14.99
N ARG A 194 -7.46 1.89 -16.06
CA ARG A 194 -8.92 1.97 -16.14
C ARG A 194 -9.52 0.62 -15.79
N PRO A 195 -10.65 0.58 -15.05
CA PRO A 195 -11.43 -0.65 -14.90
C PRO A 195 -11.84 -1.21 -16.25
N ASN A 196 -11.82 -2.54 -16.40
CA ASN A 196 -12.28 -3.20 -17.62
C ASN A 196 -13.79 -3.09 -17.83
N ASN A 197 -14.55 -2.72 -16.80
CA ASN A 197 -15.97 -2.50 -16.88
C ASN A 197 -16.26 -1.06 -17.30
N PRO A 198 -16.89 -0.81 -18.46
CA PRO A 198 -17.17 0.54 -18.95
C PRO A 198 -18.04 1.41 -18.04
N GLY A 199 -18.92 0.78 -17.24
CA GLY A 199 -19.73 1.48 -16.24
C GLY A 199 -19.00 1.84 -14.95
N PHE A 200 -17.73 1.50 -14.83
CA PHE A 200 -16.95 1.74 -13.62
C PHE A 200 -16.16 3.04 -13.75
N SER A 201 -16.44 3.99 -12.91
CA SER A 201 -15.69 5.24 -12.87
C SER A 201 -14.47 5.14 -11.94
N ARG A 202 -13.49 6.04 -12.12
CA ARG A 202 -12.25 6.07 -11.31
C ARG A 202 -12.49 6.14 -9.81
N HIS A 203 -13.53 6.85 -9.37
CA HIS A 203 -13.83 7.01 -7.94
C HIS A 203 -14.45 5.75 -7.29
N LYS A 204 -14.80 4.73 -8.07
CA LYS A 204 -15.21 3.42 -7.56
C LYS A 204 -14.05 2.43 -7.40
N MET A 205 -12.81 2.87 -7.62
CA MET A 205 -11.63 2.06 -7.36
C MET A 205 -11.30 2.06 -5.87
N TRP A 206 -10.80 0.95 -5.37
CA TRP A 206 -10.33 0.83 -3.98
C TRP A 206 -9.17 1.79 -3.67
N TYR A 207 -8.22 1.91 -4.61
CA TYR A 207 -7.07 2.78 -4.47
C TYR A 207 -7.35 4.17 -5.04
N SER A 208 -6.62 5.17 -4.53
CA SER A 208 -6.75 6.55 -4.99
C SER A 208 -6.54 6.68 -6.51
N PRO A 209 -7.52 7.20 -7.26
CA PRO A 209 -7.37 7.43 -8.70
C PRO A 209 -6.40 8.56 -9.03
N PHE A 210 -5.98 9.34 -8.04
CA PHE A 210 -5.04 10.46 -8.19
C PHE A 210 -3.58 10.03 -8.03
N ASN A 211 -3.31 8.76 -7.75
CA ASN A 211 -1.97 8.19 -7.79
C ASN A 211 -1.62 7.79 -9.22
N THR A 212 -1.05 8.72 -9.97
CA THR A 212 -0.79 8.60 -11.41
C THR A 212 0.66 8.25 -11.76
N GLY A 213 1.44 7.76 -10.78
CA GLY A 213 2.80 7.29 -11.00
C GLY A 213 3.88 8.38 -10.97
N ALA A 214 3.57 9.59 -10.47
CA ALA A 214 4.55 10.68 -10.40
C ALA A 214 5.83 10.28 -9.63
N GLY A 215 5.70 9.57 -8.51
CA GLY A 215 6.87 9.09 -7.76
C GLY A 215 7.75 8.12 -8.54
N PHE A 216 7.14 7.23 -9.35
CA PHE A 216 7.90 6.38 -10.26
C PHE A 216 8.59 7.19 -11.34
N ALA A 217 7.88 8.13 -11.97
CA ALA A 217 8.45 9.01 -12.99
C ALA A 217 9.64 9.81 -12.45
N MET A 218 9.52 10.39 -11.26
CA MET A 218 10.61 11.11 -10.60
C MET A 218 11.84 10.21 -10.39
N GLY A 219 11.64 8.97 -9.91
CA GLY A 219 12.72 8.01 -9.74
C GLY A 219 13.41 7.66 -11.06
N ILE A 220 12.63 7.35 -12.11
CA ILE A 220 13.16 7.00 -13.45
C ILE A 220 13.94 8.19 -14.04
N LEU A 221 13.40 9.39 -13.97
CA LEU A 221 14.05 10.60 -14.49
C LEU A 221 15.33 10.96 -13.72
N ALA A 222 15.41 10.57 -12.45
CA ALA A 222 16.62 10.70 -11.63
C ALA A 222 17.65 9.57 -11.84
N GLY A 223 17.36 8.61 -12.75
CA GLY A 223 18.26 7.49 -13.05
C GLY A 223 18.19 6.31 -12.08
N ALA A 224 17.14 6.24 -11.23
CA ALA A 224 16.96 5.12 -10.34
C ALA A 224 16.61 3.83 -11.08
N GLU A 225 17.20 2.72 -10.65
CA GLU A 225 16.81 1.39 -11.10
C GLU A 225 15.42 1.05 -10.52
N MET A 226 14.56 0.48 -11.36
CA MET A 226 13.22 0.09 -10.99
C MET A 226 13.09 -1.42 -10.96
N THR A 227 12.45 -1.95 -9.91
CA THR A 227 12.21 -3.38 -9.75
C THR A 227 10.73 -3.69 -9.75
N THR A 228 10.36 -4.91 -10.12
CA THR A 228 8.98 -5.45 -10.04
C THR A 228 7.92 -4.66 -10.82
N PHE A 229 8.31 -3.94 -11.87
CA PHE A 229 7.39 -3.22 -12.76
C PHE A 229 6.43 -4.16 -13.50
N GLU A 230 6.83 -5.40 -13.70
CA GLU A 230 6.04 -6.48 -14.29
C GLU A 230 4.88 -6.88 -13.38
N MET A 231 5.03 -6.68 -12.08
CA MET A 231 4.05 -7.07 -11.08
C MET A 231 3.00 -5.99 -10.89
N ARG A 232 1.81 -6.26 -11.38
CA ARG A 232 0.64 -5.42 -11.18
C ARG A 232 -0.38 -6.15 -10.32
N PHE A 233 -0.49 -5.77 -9.07
CA PHE A 233 -1.52 -6.34 -8.20
C PHE A 233 -2.89 -5.74 -8.52
N ILE A 234 -3.80 -6.59 -8.93
CA ILE A 234 -5.21 -6.27 -9.11
C ILE A 234 -6.02 -7.35 -8.41
N ALA A 235 -6.75 -6.97 -7.38
CA ALA A 235 -7.70 -7.87 -6.75
C ALA A 235 -9.05 -7.80 -7.47
N LEU A 236 -9.75 -8.93 -7.56
CA LEU A 236 -11.14 -8.96 -8.01
C LEU A 236 -12.03 -8.15 -7.07
N ARG A 237 -13.00 -7.46 -7.66
CA ARG A 237 -14.03 -6.72 -6.93
C ARG A 237 -15.42 -7.11 -7.45
N CYS A 238 -16.36 -7.18 -6.54
CA CYS A 238 -17.77 -7.28 -6.94
C CYS A 238 -18.19 -5.98 -7.62
N LYS A 239 -18.91 -6.11 -8.73
CA LYS A 239 -19.44 -4.96 -9.46
C LYS A 239 -20.24 -4.04 -8.51
N ASP A 240 -20.12 -2.75 -8.73
CA ASP A 240 -20.82 -1.69 -7.99
C ASP A 240 -20.47 -1.59 -6.50
N THR A 241 -19.37 -2.23 -6.07
CA THR A 241 -18.81 -2.10 -4.72
C THR A 241 -17.39 -1.57 -4.74
N ILE A 242 -16.98 -0.88 -3.67
CA ILE A 242 -15.60 -0.43 -3.45
C ILE A 242 -14.93 -1.18 -2.29
N ALA A 243 -15.71 -1.78 -1.41
CA ALA A 243 -15.22 -2.56 -0.28
C ALA A 243 -14.71 -3.94 -0.73
N PRO A 244 -13.90 -4.65 0.05
CA PRO A 244 -13.40 -5.99 -0.26
C PRO A 244 -14.51 -7.07 -0.10
N VAL A 245 -15.70 -6.80 -0.63
CA VAL A 245 -16.87 -7.67 -0.50
C VAL A 245 -16.59 -9.07 -1.03
N GLY A 246 -15.93 -9.17 -2.19
CA GLY A 246 -15.56 -10.47 -2.76
C GLY A 246 -14.60 -11.25 -1.88
N THR A 247 -13.63 -10.58 -1.24
CA THR A 247 -12.68 -11.21 -0.31
C THR A 247 -13.40 -11.70 0.95
N ILE A 248 -14.34 -10.92 1.46
CA ILE A 248 -15.16 -11.30 2.63
C ILE A 248 -16.02 -12.52 2.28
N ALA A 249 -16.75 -12.47 1.18
CA ALA A 249 -17.60 -13.57 0.72
C ALA A 249 -16.79 -14.87 0.50
N GLN A 250 -15.62 -14.78 -0.14
CA GLN A 250 -14.73 -15.94 -0.31
C GLN A 250 -14.18 -16.44 1.03
N GLY A 251 -13.97 -15.55 1.99
CA GLY A 251 -13.53 -15.91 3.35
C GLY A 251 -14.54 -16.74 4.13
N VAL A 252 -15.81 -16.66 3.79
CA VAL A 252 -16.90 -17.47 4.36
C VAL A 252 -17.38 -18.58 3.42
N GLY A 253 -16.66 -18.86 2.34
CA GLY A 253 -16.89 -20.03 1.51
C GLY A 253 -17.49 -19.78 0.12
N ALA A 254 -17.77 -18.53 -0.26
CA ALA A 254 -18.27 -18.21 -1.59
C ALA A 254 -17.28 -18.65 -2.67
N ARG A 255 -17.80 -19.31 -3.70
CA ARG A 255 -17.01 -19.88 -4.81
C ARG A 255 -17.20 -19.09 -6.10
N GLN A 256 -16.17 -19.04 -6.93
CA GLN A 256 -16.24 -18.38 -8.24
C GLN A 256 -16.97 -19.25 -9.25
N MET A 257 -18.00 -18.69 -9.87
CA MET A 257 -18.89 -19.36 -10.84
C MET A 257 -18.97 -18.53 -12.13
N ASN A 258 -18.98 -19.18 -13.28
CA ASN A 258 -19.20 -18.53 -14.57
C ASN A 258 -20.70 -18.39 -14.90
N SER A 259 -21.03 -17.79 -16.05
CA SER A 259 -22.42 -17.59 -16.48
C SER A 259 -23.17 -18.88 -16.84
N HIS A 260 -22.44 -19.99 -17.03
CA HIS A 260 -23.02 -21.31 -17.28
C HIS A 260 -23.31 -22.08 -15.98
N GLY A 261 -23.07 -21.48 -14.81
CA GLY A 261 -23.27 -22.12 -13.51
C GLY A 261 -22.13 -23.04 -13.07
N GLU A 262 -21.00 -23.04 -13.78
CA GLU A 262 -19.86 -23.89 -13.46
C GLU A 262 -18.93 -23.22 -12.45
N ILE A 263 -18.55 -23.95 -11.41
CA ILE A 263 -17.52 -23.53 -10.46
C ILE A 263 -16.15 -23.74 -11.12
N TYR A 264 -15.46 -22.66 -11.47
CA TYR A 264 -14.22 -22.72 -12.26
C TYR A 264 -12.94 -22.50 -11.45
N GLU A 265 -13.02 -22.04 -10.21
CA GLU A 265 -11.84 -21.63 -9.44
C GLU A 265 -10.81 -22.76 -9.25
N THR A 266 -11.24 -24.01 -9.12
CA THR A 266 -10.35 -25.17 -8.99
C THR A 266 -9.55 -25.48 -10.26
N LYS A 267 -10.08 -25.08 -11.42
CA LYS A 267 -9.41 -25.24 -12.71
C LYS A 267 -8.17 -24.35 -12.83
N TYR A 268 -8.20 -23.16 -12.23
CA TYR A 268 -7.14 -22.15 -12.34
C TYR A 268 -6.29 -22.04 -11.07
N GLY A 269 -6.83 -22.41 -9.91
CA GLY A 269 -6.21 -22.33 -8.60
C GLY A 269 -6.84 -21.24 -7.71
N LEU A 270 -6.40 -21.24 -6.43
CA LEU A 270 -7.07 -20.48 -5.37
C LEU A 270 -6.29 -19.24 -4.86
N THR A 271 -5.09 -18.98 -5.39
CA THR A 271 -4.37 -17.75 -5.05
C THR A 271 -5.07 -16.53 -5.66
N THR A 272 -4.82 -15.35 -5.14
CA THR A 272 -5.43 -14.11 -5.65
C THR A 272 -5.14 -13.91 -7.13
N SER A 273 -3.92 -14.16 -7.57
CA SER A 273 -3.49 -14.03 -8.97
C SER A 273 -4.20 -15.06 -9.87
N GLN A 274 -4.30 -16.32 -9.42
CA GLN A 274 -4.97 -17.40 -10.16
C GLN A 274 -6.46 -17.16 -10.28
N ARG A 275 -7.13 -16.69 -9.23
CA ARG A 275 -8.55 -16.33 -9.27
C ARG A 275 -8.83 -15.19 -10.24
N LEU A 276 -7.95 -14.18 -10.27
CA LEU A 276 -8.04 -13.11 -11.27
C LEU A 276 -7.88 -13.65 -12.69
N TYR A 277 -6.83 -14.44 -12.91
CA TYR A 277 -6.56 -15.06 -14.20
C TYR A 277 -7.75 -15.89 -14.70
N GLY A 278 -8.31 -16.74 -13.83
CA GLY A 278 -9.49 -17.55 -14.13
C GLY A 278 -10.68 -16.70 -14.56
N THR A 279 -10.98 -15.64 -13.78
CA THR A 279 -12.10 -14.73 -14.13
C THR A 279 -11.88 -14.03 -15.48
N VAL A 280 -10.68 -13.57 -15.77
CA VAL A 280 -10.35 -12.93 -17.04
C VAL A 280 -10.48 -13.93 -18.19
N THR A 281 -10.01 -15.17 -18.00
CA THR A 281 -10.09 -16.23 -19.01
C THR A 281 -11.53 -16.63 -19.30
N GLU A 282 -12.34 -16.88 -18.25
CA GLU A 282 -13.77 -17.22 -18.43
C GLU A 282 -14.52 -16.13 -19.21
N ASN A 283 -14.26 -14.85 -18.90
CA ASN A 283 -14.85 -13.73 -19.64
C ASN A 283 -14.39 -13.69 -21.12
N ARG A 284 -13.10 -13.90 -21.40
CA ARG A 284 -12.55 -13.89 -22.76
C ARG A 284 -13.07 -15.03 -23.62
N GLU A 285 -13.32 -16.18 -23.01
CA GLU A 285 -13.87 -17.36 -23.67
C GLU A 285 -15.41 -17.35 -23.77
N GLY A 286 -16.05 -16.22 -23.45
CA GLY A 286 -17.48 -16.04 -23.61
C GLY A 286 -18.34 -16.66 -22.49
N ARG A 287 -17.72 -17.12 -21.40
CA ARG A 287 -18.44 -17.69 -20.24
C ARG A 287 -18.64 -16.69 -19.11
N GLY A 288 -18.40 -15.40 -19.35
CA GLY A 288 -18.75 -14.31 -18.45
C GLY A 288 -20.20 -13.84 -18.62
N PRO A 289 -20.70 -12.99 -17.71
CA PRO A 289 -20.01 -12.50 -16.52
C PRO A 289 -19.81 -13.58 -15.47
N CYS A 290 -18.76 -13.39 -14.63
CA CYS A 290 -18.50 -14.29 -13.52
C CYS A 290 -19.14 -13.77 -12.21
N TYR A 291 -19.53 -14.69 -11.35
CA TYR A 291 -20.25 -14.45 -10.10
C TYR A 291 -19.51 -15.04 -8.90
N LEU A 292 -19.90 -14.62 -7.71
CA LEU A 292 -19.65 -15.34 -6.47
C LEU A 292 -20.93 -16.07 -6.08
N LYS A 293 -20.85 -17.40 -6.00
CA LYS A 293 -21.93 -18.24 -5.51
C LYS A 293 -21.97 -18.15 -4.00
N THR A 294 -23.09 -17.69 -3.44
CA THR A 294 -23.27 -17.43 -2.01
C THR A 294 -24.45 -18.16 -1.38
N ASP A 295 -25.19 -18.91 -2.17
CA ASP A 295 -26.40 -19.65 -1.77
C ASP A 295 -26.10 -20.91 -0.92
N GLU A 296 -24.85 -21.26 -0.77
CA GLU A 296 -24.39 -22.41 0.02
C GLU A 296 -23.57 -21.99 1.27
N ILE A 297 -23.66 -20.70 1.68
CA ILE A 297 -22.94 -20.16 2.83
C ILE A 297 -23.86 -20.07 4.04
#